data_59bd712726bc78919fb664e41f8c9e9b
#
_entry.id   59bd712726bc78919fb664e41f8c9e9b
#
_cell.length_a   1.000
_cell.length_b   1.000
_cell.length_c   1.000
_cell.angle_alpha   90.00
_cell.angle_beta   90.00
_cell.angle_gamma   90.00
#
_symmetry.space_group_name_H-M   'P 1'
#
loop_
_entity.id
_entity.type
_entity.pdbx_description
1 polymer ?
#
loop_
_entity_poly.entity_id
_entity_poly.type
_entity_poly.pdbx_seq_one_letter_code
_entity_poly.pdbx_strand_id
1 'polypeptide(L)'
;MAAIKAKDSILDAAERLFAQRGYSGTSMRIIAEEAGVAQALIHYHCKTKEYLYEMIIERRSNMINRIRRQELKRCFDEAKGGIPTLEDILQSFVKPAIESGRYSWGRDFSQILAKLAVSDDDRSRDLVRKYYDPIAREYIDAFKKVMPDLSDPEIYWGYLMTTSTVVSSMARTGRINRLSQGLLDDGDSEQMIVRLIQFAANGLRGLSTSFKQGETSIV
;
A
#
# COMPACT_ATOMS: atom_id res chain seq x y z
N MET A 1 -23.65 8.61 -19.38
CA MET A 1 -23.59 7.27 -18.75
C MET A 1 -22.75 6.27 -19.54
N ALA A 2 -22.93 6.05 -20.85
CA ALA A 2 -22.14 5.07 -21.63
C ALA A 2 -20.62 5.33 -21.62
N ALA A 3 -20.16 6.56 -21.75
CA ALA A 3 -18.76 6.93 -21.77
C ALA A 3 -18.05 6.69 -20.40
N ILE A 4 -18.75 6.93 -19.29
CA ILE A 4 -18.22 6.63 -17.93
C ILE A 4 -18.06 5.13 -17.76
N LYS A 5 -19.06 4.34 -18.16
CA LYS A 5 -19.02 2.88 -18.08
C LYS A 5 -17.89 2.29 -18.93
N ALA A 6 -17.61 2.86 -20.11
CA ALA A 6 -16.50 2.43 -20.97
C ALA A 6 -15.14 2.74 -20.32
N LYS A 7 -14.96 3.91 -19.71
CA LYS A 7 -13.74 4.28 -19.00
C LYS A 7 -13.47 3.34 -17.83
N ASP A 8 -14.49 3.01 -17.03
CA ASP A 8 -14.34 2.08 -15.90
C ASP A 8 -13.97 0.66 -16.39
N SER A 9 -14.60 0.16 -17.46
CA SER A 9 -14.24 -1.13 -18.06
C SER A 9 -12.79 -1.16 -18.54
N ILE A 10 -12.30 -0.08 -19.15
CA ILE A 10 -10.90 0.05 -19.58
C ILE A 10 -9.96 0.00 -18.37
N LEU A 11 -10.26 0.77 -17.32
CA LEU A 11 -9.43 0.79 -16.10
C LEU A 11 -9.39 -0.58 -15.42
N ASP A 12 -10.53 -1.26 -15.29
CA ASP A 12 -10.59 -2.57 -14.64
C ASP A 12 -9.87 -3.66 -15.47
N ALA A 13 -9.99 -3.65 -16.80
CA ALA A 13 -9.23 -4.54 -17.68
C ALA A 13 -7.72 -4.28 -17.61
N ALA A 14 -7.32 -3.02 -17.63
CA ALA A 14 -5.93 -2.62 -17.53
C ALA A 14 -5.32 -3.01 -16.18
N GLU A 15 -6.05 -2.82 -15.07
CA GLU A 15 -5.62 -3.19 -13.74
C GLU A 15 -5.31 -4.70 -13.64
N ARG A 16 -6.21 -5.56 -14.13
CA ARG A 16 -5.98 -7.02 -14.21
C ARG A 16 -4.74 -7.37 -15.03
N LEU A 17 -4.61 -6.78 -16.22
CA LEU A 17 -3.50 -7.08 -17.12
C LEU A 17 -2.16 -6.61 -16.57
N PHE A 18 -2.09 -5.42 -15.97
CA PHE A 18 -0.87 -4.94 -15.32
C PHE A 18 -0.49 -5.78 -14.09
N ALA A 19 -1.46 -6.24 -13.33
CA ALA A 19 -1.20 -7.17 -12.22
C ALA A 19 -0.57 -8.47 -12.71
N GLN A 20 -1.16 -9.09 -13.75
CA GLN A 20 -0.74 -10.40 -14.26
C GLN A 20 0.56 -10.34 -15.06
N ARG A 21 0.67 -9.41 -16.02
CA ARG A 21 1.73 -9.34 -17.03
C ARG A 21 2.79 -8.28 -16.76
N GLY A 22 2.58 -7.45 -15.73
CA GLY A 22 3.41 -6.28 -15.47
C GLY A 22 3.19 -5.16 -16.48
N TYR A 23 3.83 -4.02 -16.22
CA TYR A 23 3.72 -2.85 -17.08
C TYR A 23 4.25 -3.12 -18.49
N SER A 24 5.46 -3.68 -18.61
CA SER A 24 6.11 -3.93 -19.91
C SER A 24 5.39 -4.99 -20.74
N GLY A 25 4.80 -6.02 -20.12
CA GLY A 25 4.07 -7.10 -20.78
C GLY A 25 2.64 -6.74 -21.22
N THR A 26 2.19 -5.51 -21.02
CA THR A 26 0.84 -5.06 -21.34
C THR A 26 0.87 -3.97 -22.41
N SER A 27 -0.02 -4.06 -23.40
CA SER A 27 -0.17 -3.05 -24.47
C SER A 27 -1.58 -2.48 -24.50
N MET A 28 -1.75 -1.26 -25.03
CA MET A 28 -3.06 -0.62 -25.21
C MET A 28 -4.01 -1.47 -26.05
N ARG A 29 -3.48 -2.19 -27.05
CA ARG A 29 -4.26 -3.12 -27.89
C ARG A 29 -4.84 -4.27 -27.07
N ILE A 30 -4.01 -4.93 -26.26
CA ILE A 30 -4.47 -6.04 -25.41
C ILE A 30 -5.50 -5.57 -24.39
N ILE A 31 -5.33 -4.36 -23.86
CA ILE A 31 -6.31 -3.77 -22.93
C ILE A 31 -7.65 -3.49 -23.65
N ALA A 32 -7.62 -3.02 -24.91
CA ALA A 32 -8.84 -2.81 -25.70
C ALA A 32 -9.60 -4.11 -25.92
N GLU A 33 -8.90 -5.16 -26.29
CA GLU A 33 -9.44 -6.51 -26.50
C GLU A 33 -10.09 -7.03 -25.20
N GLU A 34 -9.39 -6.94 -24.07
CA GLU A 34 -9.87 -7.39 -22.75
C GLU A 34 -11.08 -6.57 -22.25
N ALA A 35 -11.08 -5.26 -22.52
CA ALA A 35 -12.18 -4.37 -22.13
C ALA A 35 -13.39 -4.46 -23.05
N GLY A 36 -13.27 -5.16 -24.20
CA GLY A 36 -14.33 -5.26 -25.20
C GLY A 36 -14.65 -3.92 -25.88
N VAL A 37 -13.64 -3.05 -26.10
CA VAL A 37 -13.81 -1.74 -26.70
C VAL A 37 -12.92 -1.53 -27.91
N ALA A 38 -13.31 -0.60 -28.80
CA ALA A 38 -12.45 -0.21 -29.91
C ALA A 38 -11.17 0.47 -29.39
N GLN A 39 -10.03 0.20 -30.02
CA GLN A 39 -8.73 0.78 -29.65
C GLN A 39 -8.75 2.32 -29.67
N ALA A 40 -9.50 2.93 -30.59
CA ALA A 40 -9.69 4.37 -30.66
C ALA A 40 -10.31 4.94 -29.37
N LEU A 41 -11.19 4.18 -28.71
CA LEU A 41 -11.85 4.60 -27.48
C LEU A 41 -10.87 4.63 -26.29
N ILE A 42 -9.90 3.68 -26.21
CA ILE A 42 -8.85 3.74 -25.20
C ILE A 42 -7.99 4.99 -25.40
N HIS A 43 -7.54 5.26 -26.63
CA HIS A 43 -6.74 6.44 -26.91
C HIS A 43 -7.50 7.75 -26.61
N TYR A 44 -8.80 7.76 -26.83
CA TYR A 44 -9.64 8.91 -26.46
C TYR A 44 -9.66 9.15 -24.94
N HIS A 45 -9.84 8.09 -24.14
CA HIS A 45 -9.96 8.22 -22.69
C HIS A 45 -8.59 8.28 -21.95
N CYS A 46 -7.61 7.54 -22.43
CA CYS A 46 -6.39 7.25 -21.66
C CYS A 46 -5.09 7.69 -22.36
N LYS A 47 -5.18 8.28 -23.56
CA LYS A 47 -4.07 8.83 -24.35
C LYS A 47 -2.85 7.89 -24.49
N THR A 48 -2.12 7.61 -23.39
CA THR A 48 -0.94 6.75 -23.35
C THR A 48 -1.08 5.64 -22.31
N LYS A 49 -0.24 4.63 -22.41
CA LYS A 49 -0.17 3.53 -21.42
C LYS A 49 0.28 4.03 -20.05
N GLU A 50 1.22 4.97 -20.04
CA GLU A 50 1.72 5.63 -18.84
C GLU A 50 0.58 6.33 -18.10
N TYR A 51 -0.19 7.12 -18.82
CA TYR A 51 -1.33 7.84 -18.26
C TYR A 51 -2.41 6.88 -17.72
N LEU A 52 -2.70 5.81 -18.47
CA LEU A 52 -3.64 4.77 -18.02
C LEU A 52 -3.16 4.08 -16.73
N TYR A 53 -1.86 3.75 -16.66
CA TYR A 53 -1.26 3.15 -15.47
C TYR A 53 -1.35 4.09 -14.26
N GLU A 54 -1.01 5.36 -14.45
CA GLU A 54 -1.15 6.39 -13.42
C GLU A 54 -2.59 6.55 -12.94
N MET A 55 -3.58 6.57 -13.83
CA MET A 55 -5.00 6.63 -13.46
C MET A 55 -5.44 5.49 -12.56
N ILE A 56 -4.90 4.28 -12.74
CA ILE A 56 -5.16 3.13 -11.88
C ILE A 56 -4.57 3.37 -10.49
N ILE A 57 -3.30 3.78 -10.43
CA ILE A 57 -2.63 4.10 -9.17
C ILE A 57 -3.41 5.20 -8.43
N GLU A 58 -3.73 6.29 -9.11
CA GLU A 58 -4.51 7.40 -8.56
C GLU A 58 -5.85 6.95 -7.97
N ARG A 59 -6.62 6.19 -8.75
CA ARG A 59 -7.96 5.72 -8.33
C ARG A 59 -7.89 4.91 -7.04
N ARG A 60 -6.96 3.97 -6.94
CA ARG A 60 -6.87 3.05 -5.81
C ARG A 60 -6.15 3.64 -4.60
N SER A 61 -5.05 4.36 -4.83
CA SER A 61 -4.34 5.03 -3.73
C SER A 61 -5.21 6.10 -3.07
N ASN A 62 -5.92 6.93 -3.86
CA ASN A 62 -6.81 7.94 -3.31
C ASN A 62 -7.95 7.34 -2.47
N MET A 63 -8.50 6.19 -2.89
CA MET A 63 -9.54 5.50 -2.13
C MET A 63 -9.00 4.98 -0.79
N ILE A 64 -7.87 4.27 -0.78
CA ILE A 64 -7.26 3.72 0.43
C ILE A 64 -6.78 4.86 1.34
N ASN A 65 -6.09 5.86 0.79
CA ASN A 65 -5.53 6.96 1.57
C ASN A 65 -6.62 7.87 2.16
N ARG A 66 -7.77 8.01 1.48
CA ARG A 66 -8.93 8.70 2.06
C ARG A 66 -9.41 7.99 3.33
N ILE A 67 -9.55 6.67 3.29
CA ILE A 67 -9.95 5.88 4.46
C ILE A 67 -8.90 6.00 5.57
N ARG A 68 -7.62 5.88 5.22
CA ARG A 68 -6.52 6.07 6.17
C ARG A 68 -6.59 7.41 6.90
N ARG A 69 -6.80 8.51 6.17
CA ARG A 69 -6.95 9.85 6.78
C ARG A 69 -8.14 9.95 7.70
N GLN A 70 -9.28 9.38 7.30
CA GLN A 70 -10.48 9.36 8.13
C GLN A 70 -10.25 8.58 9.42
N GLU A 71 -9.64 7.39 9.33
CA GLU A 71 -9.34 6.57 10.50
C GLU A 71 -8.26 7.21 11.39
N LEU A 72 -7.21 7.79 10.81
CA LEU A 72 -6.18 8.50 11.57
C LEU A 72 -6.77 9.69 12.33
N LYS A 73 -7.62 10.48 11.66
CA LYS A 73 -8.32 11.58 12.32
C LYS A 73 -9.20 11.06 13.46
N ARG A 74 -9.94 9.97 13.25
CA ARG A 74 -10.79 9.35 14.26
C ARG A 74 -9.99 8.94 15.50
N CYS A 75 -8.78 8.36 15.34
CA CYS A 75 -7.93 8.01 16.48
C CYS A 75 -7.65 9.21 17.39
N PHE A 76 -7.31 10.36 16.81
CA PHE A 76 -7.06 11.58 17.59
C PHE A 76 -8.33 12.19 18.20
N ASP A 77 -9.46 12.17 17.47
CA ASP A 77 -10.74 12.67 17.97
C ASP A 77 -11.24 11.84 19.19
N GLU A 78 -11.12 10.50 19.10
CA GLU A 78 -11.55 9.57 20.15
C GLU A 78 -10.65 9.62 21.40
N ALA A 79 -9.39 10.02 21.26
CA ALA A 79 -8.47 10.23 22.37
C ALA A 79 -8.86 11.42 23.26
N LYS A 80 -9.91 12.21 22.92
CA LYS A 80 -10.51 13.30 23.73
C LYS A 80 -9.50 14.28 24.31
N GLY A 81 -8.52 14.68 23.51
CA GLY A 81 -7.43 15.58 23.91
C GLY A 81 -6.21 14.89 24.53
N GLY A 82 -6.23 13.56 24.67
CA GLY A 82 -5.07 12.73 24.96
C GLY A 82 -4.31 12.36 23.69
N ILE A 83 -3.43 11.38 23.83
CA ILE A 83 -2.64 10.80 22.72
C ILE A 83 -3.19 9.40 22.44
N PRO A 84 -3.55 9.07 21.17
CA PRO A 84 -3.96 7.72 20.81
C PRO A 84 -2.81 6.71 21.04
N THR A 85 -3.15 5.43 21.15
CA THR A 85 -2.13 4.38 21.27
C THR A 85 -1.40 4.17 19.94
N LEU A 86 -0.18 3.63 20.02
CA LEU A 86 0.55 3.23 18.81
C LEU A 86 -0.25 2.21 17.98
N GLU A 87 -0.94 1.29 18.64
CA GLU A 87 -1.80 0.29 18.01
C GLU A 87 -2.96 0.91 17.24
N ASP A 88 -3.60 1.96 17.78
CA ASP A 88 -4.68 2.68 17.07
C ASP A 88 -4.15 3.32 15.76
N ILE A 89 -2.99 3.98 15.84
CA ILE A 89 -2.34 4.56 14.67
C ILE A 89 -1.98 3.49 13.64
N LEU A 90 -1.37 2.38 14.08
CA LEU A 90 -1.03 1.26 13.20
C LEU A 90 -2.28 0.62 12.60
N GLN A 91 -3.35 0.44 13.37
CA GLN A 91 -4.62 -0.09 12.86
C GLN A 91 -5.20 0.81 11.76
N SER A 92 -5.20 2.11 11.96
CA SER A 92 -5.68 3.08 10.97
C SER A 92 -4.89 3.02 9.66
N PHE A 93 -3.61 2.63 9.71
CA PHE A 93 -2.72 2.47 8.55
C PHE A 93 -2.87 1.11 7.87
N VAL A 94 -2.83 0.04 8.64
CA VAL A 94 -2.76 -1.35 8.17
C VAL A 94 -4.11 -1.83 7.64
N LYS A 95 -5.17 -1.63 8.44
CA LYS A 95 -6.50 -2.21 8.17
C LYS A 95 -7.07 -1.81 6.80
N PRO A 96 -7.10 -0.53 6.38
CA PRO A 96 -7.63 -0.16 5.07
C PRO A 96 -6.88 -0.79 3.90
N ALA A 97 -5.58 -0.99 4.03
CA ALA A 97 -4.75 -1.61 3.01
C ALA A 97 -5.05 -3.11 2.86
N ILE A 98 -5.08 -3.85 3.98
CA ILE A 98 -5.31 -5.29 3.97
C ILE A 98 -6.77 -5.62 3.59
N GLU A 99 -7.75 -4.87 4.10
CA GLU A 99 -9.16 -5.05 3.75
C GLU A 99 -9.46 -4.71 2.29
N SER A 100 -8.66 -3.88 1.64
CA SER A 100 -8.79 -3.65 0.20
C SER A 100 -8.75 -4.95 -0.60
N GLY A 101 -8.02 -5.95 -0.14
CA GLY A 101 -7.95 -7.29 -0.73
C GLY A 101 -9.27 -8.09 -0.71
N ARG A 102 -10.29 -7.65 0.02
CA ARG A 102 -11.65 -8.23 0.00
C ARG A 102 -12.45 -7.83 -1.24
N TYR A 103 -12.03 -6.76 -1.93
CA TYR A 103 -12.65 -6.34 -3.18
C TYR A 103 -12.05 -7.11 -4.38
N SER A 104 -12.82 -7.28 -5.43
CA SER A 104 -12.38 -7.97 -6.65
C SER A 104 -11.09 -7.37 -7.26
N TRP A 105 -10.95 -6.05 -7.17
CA TRP A 105 -9.76 -5.32 -7.63
C TRP A 105 -8.58 -5.34 -6.65
N GLY A 106 -8.83 -5.66 -5.38
CA GLY A 106 -7.83 -5.47 -4.33
C GLY A 106 -6.62 -6.38 -4.47
N ARG A 107 -6.80 -7.62 -4.93
CA ARG A 107 -5.71 -8.54 -5.22
C ARG A 107 -4.83 -8.02 -6.36
N ASP A 108 -5.44 -7.60 -7.46
CA ASP A 108 -4.72 -7.10 -8.64
C ASP A 108 -3.93 -5.83 -8.28
N PHE A 109 -4.58 -4.90 -7.61
CA PHE A 109 -3.91 -3.67 -7.16
C PHE A 109 -2.77 -3.94 -6.18
N SER A 110 -2.92 -4.89 -5.26
CA SER A 110 -1.86 -5.28 -4.32
C SER A 110 -0.62 -5.81 -5.05
N GLN A 111 -0.80 -6.57 -6.12
CA GLN A 111 0.32 -7.04 -6.95
C GLN A 111 0.99 -5.90 -7.72
N ILE A 112 0.20 -4.94 -8.23
CA ILE A 112 0.74 -3.74 -8.86
C ILE A 112 1.56 -2.93 -7.85
N LEU A 113 1.00 -2.70 -6.65
CA LEU A 113 1.65 -1.93 -5.60
C LEU A 113 2.96 -2.59 -5.11
N ALA A 114 2.98 -3.91 -4.95
CA ALA A 114 4.20 -4.63 -4.58
C ALA A 114 5.31 -4.48 -5.63
N LYS A 115 4.96 -4.54 -6.91
CA LYS A 115 5.91 -4.29 -8.01
C LYS A 115 6.38 -2.83 -8.03
N LEU A 116 5.48 -1.89 -7.81
CA LEU A 116 5.78 -0.46 -7.75
C LEU A 116 6.77 -0.13 -6.61
N ALA A 117 6.57 -0.74 -5.44
CA ALA A 117 7.36 -0.48 -4.24
C ALA A 117 8.83 -0.96 -4.33
N VAL A 118 9.11 -1.95 -5.19
CA VAL A 118 10.46 -2.49 -5.37
C VAL A 118 11.12 -2.05 -6.69
N SER A 119 10.41 -1.29 -7.49
CA SER A 119 10.92 -0.80 -8.78
C SER A 119 11.81 0.42 -8.59
N ASP A 120 12.92 0.47 -9.31
CA ASP A 120 13.91 1.57 -9.27
C ASP A 120 13.81 2.54 -10.46
N ASP A 121 12.83 2.33 -11.37
CA ASP A 121 12.60 3.23 -12.50
C ASP A 121 11.98 4.58 -12.07
N ASP A 122 12.30 5.65 -12.85
CA ASP A 122 11.85 7.01 -12.54
C ASP A 122 10.34 7.16 -12.44
N ARG A 123 9.59 6.50 -13.33
CA ARG A 123 8.13 6.52 -13.32
C ARG A 123 7.58 5.96 -12.00
N SER A 124 8.11 4.83 -11.54
CA SER A 124 7.69 4.21 -10.28
C SER A 124 8.00 5.12 -9.09
N ARG A 125 9.18 5.73 -9.07
CA ARG A 125 9.55 6.71 -8.03
C ARG A 125 8.62 7.93 -8.03
N ASP A 126 8.27 8.45 -9.20
CA ASP A 126 7.37 9.61 -9.32
C ASP A 126 5.95 9.28 -8.87
N LEU A 127 5.43 8.10 -9.20
CA LEU A 127 4.13 7.64 -8.72
C LEU A 127 4.10 7.46 -7.20
N VAL A 128 5.16 6.89 -6.61
CA VAL A 128 5.27 6.78 -5.14
C VAL A 128 5.30 8.16 -4.52
N ARG A 129 6.16 9.05 -5.01
CA ARG A 129 6.27 10.45 -4.52
C ARG A 129 4.93 11.17 -4.58
N LYS A 130 4.20 11.02 -5.68
CA LYS A 130 2.94 11.73 -5.91
C LYS A 130 1.79 11.20 -5.04
N TYR A 131 1.63 9.88 -4.93
CA TYR A 131 0.45 9.27 -4.36
C TYR A 131 0.63 8.68 -2.96
N TYR A 132 1.88 8.46 -2.51
CA TYR A 132 2.16 7.84 -1.22
C TYR A 132 2.96 8.71 -0.25
N ASP A 133 3.88 9.56 -0.71
CA ASP A 133 4.62 10.45 0.20
C ASP A 133 3.72 11.40 1.01
N PRO A 134 2.62 11.97 0.48
CA PRO A 134 1.77 12.82 1.29
C PRO A 134 1.18 12.10 2.51
N ILE A 135 0.64 10.90 2.32
CA ILE A 135 0.09 10.11 3.43
C ILE A 135 1.21 9.57 4.34
N ALA A 136 2.39 9.27 3.79
CA ALA A 136 3.55 8.88 4.57
C ALA A 136 3.92 9.94 5.62
N ARG A 137 3.98 11.21 5.21
CA ARG A 137 4.28 12.32 6.14
C ARG A 137 3.25 12.43 7.26
N GLU A 138 1.95 12.27 6.94
CA GLU A 138 0.88 12.31 7.94
C GLU A 138 1.07 11.21 9.01
N TYR A 139 1.45 9.99 8.61
CA TYR A 139 1.71 8.90 9.56
C TYR A 139 3.04 9.04 10.30
N ILE A 140 4.08 9.55 9.66
CA ILE A 140 5.35 9.88 10.32
C ILE A 140 5.11 10.91 11.43
N ASP A 141 4.33 11.95 11.14
CA ASP A 141 3.96 12.96 12.15
C ASP A 141 3.11 12.36 13.29
N ALA A 142 2.23 11.40 12.97
CA ALA A 142 1.46 10.69 13.99
C ALA A 142 2.38 9.81 14.86
N PHE A 143 3.34 9.09 14.27
CA PHE A 143 4.32 8.29 15.03
C PHE A 143 5.17 9.17 15.94
N LYS A 144 5.64 10.33 15.50
CA LYS A 144 6.36 11.30 16.35
C LYS A 144 5.56 11.72 17.56
N LYS A 145 4.23 11.88 17.44
CA LYS A 145 3.36 12.25 18.55
C LYS A 145 3.18 11.12 19.56
N VAL A 146 3.03 9.88 19.09
CA VAL A 146 2.75 8.72 19.97
C VAL A 146 4.01 8.02 20.47
N MET A 147 5.17 8.35 19.90
CA MET A 147 6.48 7.79 20.23
C MET A 147 7.51 8.93 20.45
N PRO A 148 7.30 9.83 21.42
CA PRO A 148 8.15 11.02 21.58
C PRO A 148 9.59 10.70 21.99
N ASP A 149 9.85 9.49 22.46
CA ASP A 149 11.18 9.01 22.86
C ASP A 149 12.04 8.53 21.68
N LEU A 150 11.46 8.37 20.48
CA LEU A 150 12.20 8.00 19.29
C LEU A 150 12.76 9.23 18.59
N SER A 151 14.00 9.11 18.12
CA SER A 151 14.61 10.11 17.23
C SER A 151 13.97 10.10 15.82
N ASP A 152 14.11 11.19 15.10
CA ASP A 152 13.63 11.29 13.71
C ASP A 152 14.11 10.13 12.80
N PRO A 153 15.42 9.75 12.80
CA PRO A 153 15.88 8.60 12.04
C PRO A 153 15.16 7.29 12.40
N GLU A 154 14.93 7.02 13.68
CA GLU A 154 14.23 5.82 14.16
C GLU A 154 12.77 5.80 13.69
N ILE A 155 12.07 6.94 13.71
CA ILE A 155 10.72 7.07 13.18
C ILE A 155 10.68 6.80 11.68
N TYR A 156 11.61 7.35 10.88
CA TYR A 156 11.67 7.10 9.44
C TYR A 156 11.94 5.62 9.12
N TRP A 157 12.88 4.99 9.82
CA TRP A 157 13.14 3.56 9.66
C TRP A 157 11.94 2.71 10.08
N GLY A 158 11.32 3.04 11.22
CA GLY A 158 10.12 2.34 11.69
C GLY A 158 8.95 2.45 10.70
N TYR A 159 8.73 3.63 10.14
CA TYR A 159 7.72 3.83 9.09
C TYR A 159 8.04 2.98 7.83
N LEU A 160 9.29 3.03 7.35
CA LEU A 160 9.70 2.26 6.17
C LEU A 160 9.52 0.75 6.38
N MET A 161 9.97 0.21 7.51
CA MET A 161 9.84 -1.20 7.84
C MET A 161 8.38 -1.63 7.96
N THR A 162 7.54 -0.81 8.62
CA THR A 162 6.09 -1.04 8.73
C THR A 162 5.45 -1.08 7.34
N THR A 163 5.71 -0.08 6.50
CA THR A 163 5.15 0.00 5.14
C THR A 163 5.58 -1.18 4.29
N SER A 164 6.87 -1.55 4.32
CA SER A 164 7.41 -2.68 3.56
C SER A 164 6.75 -4.00 3.95
N THR A 165 6.53 -4.21 5.26
CA THR A 165 5.85 -5.39 5.77
C THR A 165 4.39 -5.45 5.31
N VAL A 166 3.67 -4.32 5.36
CA VAL A 166 2.28 -4.23 4.88
C VAL A 166 2.19 -4.51 3.39
N VAL A 167 3.01 -3.86 2.56
CA VAL A 167 3.00 -4.03 1.11
C VAL A 167 3.33 -5.48 0.72
N SER A 168 4.33 -6.08 1.36
CA SER A 168 4.69 -7.49 1.12
C SER A 168 3.54 -8.44 1.48
N SER A 169 2.84 -8.18 2.59
CA SER A 169 1.71 -9.00 3.02
C SER A 169 0.49 -8.87 2.11
N MET A 170 0.24 -7.68 1.56
CA MET A 170 -0.84 -7.45 0.60
C MET A 170 -0.68 -8.29 -0.68
N ALA A 171 0.52 -8.62 -1.08
CA ALA A 171 0.79 -9.38 -2.31
C ALA A 171 0.21 -10.81 -2.29
N ARG A 172 -0.06 -11.38 -1.09
CA ARG A 172 -0.72 -12.71 -0.89
C ARG A 172 -0.17 -13.78 -1.83
N THR A 173 1.12 -14.07 -1.69
CA THR A 173 1.83 -14.98 -2.59
C THR A 173 1.57 -16.47 -2.29
N GLY A 174 0.78 -16.81 -1.29
CA GLY A 174 0.57 -18.16 -0.78
C GLY A 174 1.81 -18.74 -0.09
N ARG A 175 2.86 -17.92 0.13
CA ARG A 175 4.13 -18.40 0.69
C ARG A 175 3.96 -18.92 2.12
N ILE A 176 3.19 -18.20 2.94
CA ILE A 176 2.97 -18.61 4.34
C ILE A 176 2.20 -19.92 4.42
N ASN A 177 1.20 -20.12 3.54
CA ASN A 177 0.47 -21.37 3.45
C ASN A 177 1.39 -22.55 3.13
N ARG A 178 2.27 -22.39 2.12
CA ARG A 178 3.23 -23.44 1.75
C ARG A 178 4.24 -23.74 2.87
N LEU A 179 4.79 -22.70 3.52
CA LEU A 179 5.78 -22.87 4.59
C LEU A 179 5.17 -23.49 5.85
N SER A 180 3.91 -23.18 6.14
CA SER A 180 3.19 -23.72 7.30
C SER A 180 2.46 -25.05 7.00
N GLN A 181 2.65 -25.62 5.79
CA GLN A 181 1.98 -26.86 5.37
C GLN A 181 0.43 -26.79 5.50
N GLY A 182 -0.12 -25.61 5.18
CA GLY A 182 -1.56 -25.39 5.23
C GLY A 182 -2.11 -24.92 6.60
N LEU A 183 -1.24 -24.76 7.62
CA LEU A 183 -1.69 -24.29 8.94
C LEU A 183 -2.14 -22.81 8.89
N LEU A 184 -1.54 -21.99 8.03
CA LEU A 184 -1.84 -20.57 7.90
C LEU A 184 -2.27 -20.24 6.48
N ASP A 185 -3.20 -19.27 6.38
CA ASP A 185 -3.71 -18.76 5.11
C ASP A 185 -3.45 -17.25 5.02
N ASP A 186 -2.80 -16.81 3.94
CA ASP A 186 -2.61 -15.38 3.65
C ASP A 186 -3.89 -14.70 3.12
N GLY A 187 -4.96 -15.46 2.92
CA GLY A 187 -6.32 -14.98 2.68
C GLY A 187 -7.03 -14.48 3.93
N ASP A 188 -6.62 -14.92 5.12
CA ASP A 188 -7.20 -14.47 6.41
C ASP A 188 -6.78 -13.05 6.74
N SER A 189 -7.58 -12.10 6.29
CA SER A 189 -7.31 -10.67 6.50
C SER A 189 -7.33 -10.26 7.97
N GLU A 190 -8.17 -10.89 8.81
CA GLU A 190 -8.29 -10.50 10.22
C GLU A 190 -7.05 -10.91 11.00
N GLN A 191 -6.63 -12.16 10.82
CA GLN A 191 -5.39 -12.64 11.43
C GLN A 191 -4.17 -11.85 10.93
N MET A 192 -4.11 -11.55 9.63
CA MET A 192 -3.02 -10.75 9.04
C MET A 192 -2.95 -9.37 9.67
N ILE A 193 -4.08 -8.66 9.82
CA ILE A 193 -4.13 -7.31 10.43
C ILE A 193 -3.58 -7.37 11.85
N VAL A 194 -4.08 -8.28 12.68
CA VAL A 194 -3.63 -8.42 14.07
C VAL A 194 -2.13 -8.69 14.16
N ARG A 195 -1.61 -9.62 13.35
CA ARG A 195 -0.17 -9.96 13.34
C ARG A 195 0.70 -8.82 12.84
N LEU A 196 0.28 -8.10 11.81
CA LEU A 196 1.01 -6.94 11.30
C LEU A 196 1.10 -5.82 12.33
N ILE A 197 -0.01 -5.51 13.02
CA ILE A 197 -0.03 -4.48 14.06
C ILE A 197 0.89 -4.89 15.22
N GLN A 198 0.78 -6.13 15.71
CA GLN A 198 1.63 -6.63 16.80
C GLN A 198 3.11 -6.59 16.42
N PHE A 199 3.45 -7.03 15.21
CA PHE A 199 4.84 -7.03 14.74
C PHE A 199 5.40 -5.61 14.61
N ALA A 200 4.64 -4.70 13.97
CA ALA A 200 5.06 -3.32 13.79
C ALA A 200 5.16 -2.57 15.13
N ALA A 201 4.20 -2.75 16.05
CA ALA A 201 4.23 -2.10 17.35
C ALA A 201 5.44 -2.54 18.19
N ASN A 202 5.72 -3.84 18.22
CA ASN A 202 6.89 -4.36 18.92
C ASN A 202 8.20 -3.93 18.26
N GLY A 203 8.24 -3.89 16.92
CA GLY A 203 9.39 -3.39 16.18
C GLY A 203 9.69 -1.92 16.49
N LEU A 204 8.67 -1.06 16.43
CA LEU A 204 8.80 0.37 16.75
C LEU A 204 9.24 0.58 18.21
N ARG A 205 8.63 -0.13 19.17
CA ARG A 205 9.07 -0.06 20.58
C ARG A 205 10.50 -0.54 20.77
N GLY A 206 10.92 -1.53 20.00
CA GLY A 206 12.29 -2.05 20.04
C GLY A 206 13.34 -1.04 19.54
N LEU A 207 12.97 -0.09 18.69
CA LEU A 207 13.87 0.99 18.25
C LEU A 207 14.20 1.95 19.40
N SER A 208 13.27 2.14 20.36
CA SER A 208 13.50 3.01 21.52
C SER A 208 14.49 2.43 22.54
N THR A 209 14.68 1.12 22.55
CA THR A 209 15.76 0.49 23.31
C THR A 209 17.05 0.69 22.57
N SER A 210 17.65 1.87 22.73
CA SER A 210 18.91 2.29 22.16
C SER A 210 19.84 1.11 21.89
N PHE A 211 20.21 0.87 20.65
CA PHE A 211 21.59 0.53 20.39
C PHE A 211 22.41 1.70 20.94
N LYS A 212 22.66 1.74 22.25
CA LYS A 212 23.79 2.44 22.77
C LYS A 212 24.94 1.88 21.93
N GLN A 213 25.55 2.73 21.13
CA GLN A 213 26.77 2.45 20.43
C GLN A 213 27.82 2.03 21.48
N GLY A 214 27.74 0.77 21.90
CA GLY A 214 28.83 0.03 22.42
C GLY A 214 29.68 -0.28 21.19
N GLU A 215 30.78 0.41 21.08
CA GLU A 215 31.94 0.16 20.24
C GLU A 215 31.91 -1.23 19.56
N THR A 216 31.37 -1.30 18.36
CA THR A 216 31.67 -2.40 17.47
C THR A 216 32.60 -1.84 16.42
N SER A 217 33.91 -1.81 16.78
CA SER A 217 34.98 -1.92 15.82
C SER A 217 34.72 -3.20 15.02
N ILE A 218 34.16 -3.00 13.82
CA ILE A 218 34.18 -4.06 12.82
C ILE A 218 35.59 -4.02 12.24
N VAL A 219 36.40 -5.01 12.62
CA VAL A 219 37.66 -5.39 12.00
C VAL A 219 37.37 -6.02 10.64
#